data_bb8135d8115af6b9a6e106a932ff22dd
#
_entry.id   bb8135d8115af6b9a6e106a932ff22dd
#
_cell.length_a   1.000
_cell.length_b   1.000
_cell.length_c   1.000
_cell.angle_alpha   90.00
_cell.angle_beta   90.00
_cell.angle_gamma   90.00
#
_symmetry.space_group_name_H-M   'P 1'
#
loop_
_entity.id
_entity.type
_entity.pdbx_description
1 polymer ?
#
loop_
_entity_poly.entity_id
_entity_poly.type
_entity_poly.pdbx_seq_one_letter_code
_entity_poly.pdbx_strand_id
1 'polypeptide(L)'
;MIHFEKIDFSYSSKVKLLSDMNLQFEPGHIHGLLGKNGEGKSTLLKLIAGLLFPQKGKLEVMNFTPAKRMPEMLRDIYFLPEELPHHTLSIARFQQVYAPFYPKFSAELFDDCLTEFEIPSKDWKMDKLSYGQKKKIIVAFGLATRTKILLMDEPTNGLDIPSKGQFRRMVASALDENRCIIISTHQVRDLDSLIDNLVIMDNHCIALNETIETITDRLLFRVQDADRKDAPIIYSENTLRGVFQVCENVNGEDSKLDIELLFNAIIANKKQIQKIFNHQTEKK
;
A
#
# COMPACT_ATOMS: atom_id res chain seq x y z
N MET A 1 -9.89 0.31 11.40
CA MET A 1 -10.56 1.32 10.52
C MET A 1 -11.23 0.67 9.30
N ILE A 2 -10.62 -0.31 8.67
CA ILE A 2 -11.17 -1.06 7.53
C ILE A 2 -11.16 -2.53 7.88
N HIS A 3 -12.30 -3.22 7.74
CA HIS A 3 -12.46 -4.62 8.13
C HIS A 3 -13.09 -5.43 7.01
N PHE A 4 -12.38 -6.45 6.55
CA PHE A 4 -12.84 -7.47 5.61
C PHE A 4 -13.10 -8.76 6.40
N GLU A 5 -14.31 -9.28 6.31
CA GLU A 5 -14.73 -10.53 6.95
C GLU A 5 -15.28 -11.47 5.88
N LYS A 6 -14.57 -12.55 5.60
CA LYS A 6 -14.92 -13.62 4.65
C LYS A 6 -15.36 -13.11 3.28
N ILE A 7 -14.61 -12.15 2.74
CA ILE A 7 -14.93 -11.52 1.45
C ILE A 7 -14.65 -12.47 0.30
N ASP A 8 -15.69 -12.67 -0.54
CA ASP A 8 -15.60 -13.29 -1.87
C ASP A 8 -15.82 -12.22 -2.93
N PHE A 9 -14.94 -12.19 -3.94
CA PHE A 9 -15.10 -11.32 -5.10
C PHE A 9 -14.65 -12.00 -6.41
N SER A 10 -15.40 -11.77 -7.47
CA SER A 10 -15.09 -12.22 -8.85
C SER A 10 -15.56 -11.18 -9.85
N TYR A 11 -14.79 -10.95 -10.92
CA TYR A 11 -15.25 -10.17 -12.07
C TYR A 11 -16.19 -10.95 -12.98
N SER A 12 -16.12 -12.27 -12.94
CA SER A 12 -17.00 -13.17 -13.69
C SER A 12 -17.32 -14.41 -12.86
N SER A 13 -18.37 -15.13 -13.23
CA SER A 13 -18.78 -16.37 -12.52
C SER A 13 -17.75 -17.51 -12.61
N LYS A 14 -16.77 -17.41 -13.50
CA LYS A 14 -15.81 -18.50 -13.79
C LYS A 14 -14.55 -18.50 -12.94
N VAL A 15 -14.10 -17.34 -12.47
CA VAL A 15 -12.83 -17.22 -11.75
C VAL A 15 -13.01 -16.35 -10.52
N LYS A 16 -12.85 -16.95 -9.34
CA LYS A 16 -12.80 -16.22 -8.07
C LYS A 16 -11.45 -15.50 -7.97
N LEU A 17 -11.49 -14.19 -7.77
CA LEU A 17 -10.30 -13.39 -7.56
C LEU A 17 -9.96 -13.24 -6.07
N LEU A 18 -10.96 -13.10 -5.20
CA LEU A 18 -10.77 -13.09 -3.75
C LEU A 18 -11.68 -14.17 -3.16
N SER A 19 -11.17 -14.96 -2.20
CA SER A 19 -11.91 -16.05 -1.59
C SER A 19 -11.67 -16.10 -0.09
N ASP A 20 -12.77 -16.03 0.68
CA ASP A 20 -12.77 -16.08 2.15
C ASP A 20 -11.73 -15.11 2.79
N MET A 21 -11.59 -13.93 2.18
CA MET A 21 -10.56 -12.96 2.58
C MET A 21 -10.92 -12.29 3.89
N ASN A 22 -9.99 -12.37 4.84
CA ASN A 22 -10.04 -11.65 6.10
C ASN A 22 -8.84 -10.72 6.16
N LEU A 23 -9.07 -9.42 6.38
CA LEU A 23 -8.02 -8.40 6.39
C LEU A 23 -8.48 -7.19 7.18
N GLN A 24 -7.52 -6.53 7.83
CA GLN A 24 -7.76 -5.36 8.63
C GLN A 24 -6.71 -4.30 8.34
N PHE A 25 -7.12 -3.02 8.25
CA PHE A 25 -6.21 -1.88 8.17
C PHE A 25 -6.56 -0.90 9.29
N GLU A 26 -5.56 -0.56 10.07
CA GLU A 26 -5.71 0.37 11.19
C GLU A 26 -5.28 1.79 10.80
N PRO A 27 -5.80 2.82 11.49
CA PRO A 27 -5.33 4.19 11.31
C PRO A 27 -3.94 4.38 11.94
N GLY A 28 -3.26 5.47 11.61
CA GLY A 28 -1.93 5.79 12.10
C GLY A 28 -0.80 5.07 11.37
N HIS A 29 -1.11 4.36 10.27
CA HIS A 29 -0.16 3.53 9.55
C HIS A 29 -0.12 3.80 8.04
N ILE A 30 1.06 3.59 7.46
CA ILE A 30 1.24 3.48 6.01
C ILE A 30 1.38 1.98 5.67
N HIS A 31 0.32 1.43 5.11
CA HIS A 31 0.25 0.03 4.73
C HIS A 31 0.78 -0.17 3.31
N GLY A 32 1.80 -1.01 3.15
CA GLY A 32 2.25 -1.50 1.85
C GLY A 32 1.47 -2.74 1.43
N LEU A 33 0.74 -2.68 0.33
CA LEU A 33 0.02 -3.81 -0.24
C LEU A 33 0.80 -4.39 -1.41
N LEU A 34 1.49 -5.50 -1.17
CA LEU A 34 2.36 -6.15 -2.13
C LEU A 34 1.74 -7.42 -2.72
N GLY A 35 2.12 -7.75 -3.93
CA GLY A 35 1.70 -8.96 -4.64
C GLY A 35 2.03 -8.88 -6.13
N LYS A 36 2.07 -10.00 -6.81
CA LYS A 36 2.24 -10.05 -8.26
C LYS A 36 1.09 -9.34 -8.99
N ASN A 37 1.30 -9.02 -10.26
CA ASN A 37 0.22 -8.50 -11.10
C ASN A 37 -0.90 -9.54 -11.22
N GLY A 38 -2.15 -9.09 -11.13
CA GLY A 38 -3.32 -9.97 -11.16
C GLY A 38 -3.76 -10.56 -9.82
N GLU A 39 -3.01 -10.40 -8.72
CA GLU A 39 -3.37 -10.95 -7.40
C GLU A 39 -4.62 -10.30 -6.75
N GLY A 40 -5.06 -9.15 -7.24
CA GLY A 40 -6.26 -8.47 -6.73
C GLY A 40 -6.01 -7.21 -5.91
N LYS A 41 -4.78 -6.68 -5.89
CA LYS A 41 -4.44 -5.44 -5.15
C LYS A 41 -5.36 -4.27 -5.51
N SER A 42 -5.44 -3.92 -6.80
CA SER A 42 -6.33 -2.84 -7.28
C SER A 42 -7.80 -3.13 -7.00
N THR A 43 -8.19 -4.40 -7.05
CA THR A 43 -9.56 -4.83 -6.72
C THR A 43 -9.88 -4.58 -5.25
N LEU A 44 -8.94 -4.90 -4.36
CA LEU A 44 -9.08 -4.65 -2.93
C LEU A 44 -9.23 -3.16 -2.64
N LEU A 45 -8.39 -2.30 -3.25
CA LEU A 45 -8.52 -0.85 -3.12
C LEU A 45 -9.86 -0.33 -3.64
N LYS A 46 -10.34 -0.85 -4.78
CA LYS A 46 -11.65 -0.49 -5.35
C LYS A 46 -12.83 -0.93 -4.48
N LEU A 47 -12.72 -2.07 -3.79
CA LEU A 47 -13.73 -2.52 -2.82
C LEU A 47 -13.81 -1.53 -1.64
N ILE A 48 -12.67 -1.11 -1.08
CA ILE A 48 -12.60 -0.12 0.00
C ILE A 48 -13.21 1.21 -0.45
N ALA A 49 -12.89 1.65 -1.66
CA ALA A 49 -13.41 2.90 -2.24
C ALA A 49 -14.92 2.84 -2.62
N GLY A 50 -15.59 1.67 -2.48
CA GLY A 50 -16.97 1.48 -2.90
C GLY A 50 -17.18 1.60 -4.41
N LEU A 51 -16.16 1.27 -5.20
CA LEU A 51 -16.21 1.19 -6.66
C LEU A 51 -16.52 -0.23 -7.15
N LEU A 52 -16.27 -1.22 -6.31
CA LEU A 52 -16.63 -2.62 -6.49
C LEU A 52 -17.36 -3.13 -5.26
N PHE A 53 -18.12 -4.20 -5.40
CA PHE A 53 -18.95 -4.76 -4.33
C PHE A 53 -18.68 -6.25 -4.18
N PRO A 54 -18.45 -6.75 -2.95
CA PRO A 54 -18.22 -8.16 -2.73
C PRO A 54 -19.52 -8.96 -2.97
N GLN A 55 -19.38 -10.21 -3.45
CA GLN A 55 -20.50 -11.12 -3.61
C GLN A 55 -20.89 -11.79 -2.29
N LYS A 56 -19.90 -11.98 -1.36
CA LYS A 56 -20.11 -12.54 -0.03
C LYS A 56 -19.22 -11.85 1.00
N GLY A 57 -19.56 -12.06 2.26
CA GLY A 57 -18.84 -11.51 3.39
C GLY A 57 -19.30 -10.10 3.77
N LYS A 58 -18.61 -9.52 4.75
CA LYS A 58 -18.88 -8.17 5.25
C LYS A 58 -17.66 -7.29 5.06
N LEU A 59 -17.83 -6.16 4.36
CA LEU A 59 -16.82 -5.11 4.28
C LEU A 59 -17.34 -3.87 5.01
N GLU A 60 -16.53 -3.41 5.97
CA GLU A 60 -16.80 -2.20 6.74
C GLU A 60 -15.63 -1.23 6.63
N VAL A 61 -15.93 0.04 6.36
CA VAL A 61 -14.94 1.12 6.23
C VAL A 61 -15.44 2.30 7.06
N MET A 62 -14.71 2.67 8.12
CA MET A 62 -15.12 3.75 9.06
C MET A 62 -16.56 3.56 9.57
N ASN A 63 -16.98 2.32 9.88
CA ASN A 63 -18.33 1.93 10.29
C ASN A 63 -19.41 2.07 9.19
N PHE A 64 -19.02 2.29 7.93
CA PHE A 64 -19.93 2.29 6.80
C PHE A 64 -19.76 1.03 5.95
N THR A 65 -20.83 0.62 5.29
CA THR A 65 -20.77 -0.39 4.22
C THR A 65 -20.48 0.32 2.89
N PRO A 66 -19.31 0.10 2.24
CA PRO A 66 -18.93 0.85 1.03
C PRO A 66 -19.92 0.74 -0.12
N ALA A 67 -20.62 -0.40 -0.23
CA ALA A 67 -21.64 -0.62 -1.25
C ALA A 67 -22.81 0.39 -1.18
N LYS A 68 -23.06 0.99 -0.02
CA LYS A 68 -24.09 2.02 0.15
C LYS A 68 -23.66 3.39 -0.38
N ARG A 69 -22.37 3.59 -0.64
CA ARG A 69 -21.77 4.82 -1.20
C ARG A 69 -22.23 6.10 -0.50
N MET A 70 -22.32 6.07 0.83
CA MET A 70 -22.75 7.21 1.63
C MET A 70 -21.80 8.39 1.43
N PRO A 71 -22.30 9.61 1.15
CA PRO A 71 -21.45 10.81 0.96
C PRO A 71 -20.51 11.08 2.14
N GLU A 72 -20.96 10.80 3.37
CA GLU A 72 -20.18 10.95 4.60
C GLU A 72 -18.94 10.05 4.62
N MET A 73 -19.01 8.87 4.03
CA MET A 73 -17.87 7.97 3.85
C MET A 73 -16.99 8.45 2.70
N LEU A 74 -17.60 8.74 1.54
CA LEU A 74 -16.85 9.04 0.31
C LEU A 74 -15.99 10.31 0.43
N ARG A 75 -16.44 11.34 1.16
CA ARG A 75 -15.66 12.56 1.40
C ARG A 75 -14.42 12.37 2.26
N ASP A 76 -14.34 11.25 3.00
CA ASP A 76 -13.21 10.88 3.85
C ASP A 76 -12.31 9.81 3.21
N ILE A 77 -12.52 9.47 1.91
CA ILE A 77 -11.70 8.54 1.13
C ILE A 77 -11.22 9.23 -0.14
N TYR A 78 -9.92 9.16 -0.41
CA TYR A 78 -9.36 9.50 -1.72
C TYR A 78 -8.74 8.26 -2.34
N PHE A 79 -9.09 7.97 -3.60
CA PHE A 79 -8.52 6.86 -4.36
C PHE A 79 -7.77 7.38 -5.58
N LEU A 80 -6.48 7.12 -5.62
CA LEU A 80 -5.60 7.36 -6.76
C LEU A 80 -5.46 6.04 -7.53
N PRO A 81 -6.05 5.91 -8.72
CA PRO A 81 -5.90 4.70 -9.54
C PRO A 81 -4.54 4.66 -10.23
N GLU A 82 -4.11 3.47 -10.65
CA GLU A 82 -2.91 3.29 -11.46
C GLU A 82 -3.01 4.05 -12.78
N GLU A 83 -4.08 3.82 -13.54
CA GLU A 83 -4.39 4.56 -14.77
C GLU A 83 -5.11 5.86 -14.43
N LEU A 84 -4.48 6.97 -14.78
CA LEU A 84 -5.05 8.29 -14.50
C LEU A 84 -6.18 8.63 -15.49
N PRO A 85 -7.29 9.17 -15.00
CA PRO A 85 -8.35 9.67 -15.87
C PRO A 85 -7.86 10.82 -16.75
N HIS A 86 -8.39 10.88 -17.96
CA HIS A 86 -8.04 11.97 -18.90
C HIS A 86 -8.75 13.26 -18.47
N HIS A 87 -7.97 14.29 -18.16
CA HIS A 87 -8.46 15.62 -17.84
C HIS A 87 -7.93 16.66 -18.83
N THR A 88 -8.83 17.50 -19.38
CA THR A 88 -8.48 18.63 -20.26
C THR A 88 -8.40 19.96 -19.49
N LEU A 89 -8.69 19.93 -18.20
CA LEU A 89 -8.69 21.10 -17.31
C LEU A 89 -7.25 21.59 -17.05
N SER A 90 -7.10 22.88 -16.74
CA SER A 90 -5.89 23.35 -16.08
C SER A 90 -5.83 22.84 -14.64
N ILE A 91 -4.64 22.83 -14.04
CA ILE A 91 -4.45 22.38 -12.65
C ILE A 91 -5.30 23.22 -11.69
N ALA A 92 -5.34 24.57 -11.90
CA ALA A 92 -6.17 25.47 -11.12
C ALA A 92 -7.68 25.11 -11.24
N ARG A 93 -8.14 24.83 -12.45
CA ARG A 93 -9.53 24.47 -12.69
C ARG A 93 -9.85 23.08 -12.14
N PHE A 94 -8.92 22.15 -12.23
CA PHE A 94 -9.04 20.83 -11.59
C PHE A 94 -9.23 20.98 -10.08
N GLN A 95 -8.36 21.76 -9.41
CA GLN A 95 -8.51 22.06 -7.98
C GLN A 95 -9.88 22.66 -7.68
N GLN A 96 -10.30 23.68 -8.43
CA GLN A 96 -11.58 24.37 -8.21
C GLN A 96 -12.79 23.42 -8.31
N VAL A 97 -12.76 22.44 -9.23
CA VAL A 97 -13.86 21.50 -9.46
C VAL A 97 -13.88 20.38 -8.42
N TYR A 98 -12.70 19.85 -8.04
CA TYR A 98 -12.64 18.64 -7.22
C TYR A 98 -12.44 18.90 -5.73
N ALA A 99 -11.77 19.99 -5.32
CA ALA A 99 -11.55 20.30 -3.91
C ALA A 99 -12.83 20.40 -3.06
N PRO A 100 -13.95 20.94 -3.57
CA PRO A 100 -15.19 21.03 -2.79
C PRO A 100 -15.78 19.68 -2.33
N PHE A 101 -15.41 18.58 -2.95
CA PHE A 101 -15.83 17.24 -2.52
C PHE A 101 -15.11 16.77 -1.24
N TYR A 102 -14.04 17.45 -0.84
CA TYR A 102 -13.19 17.09 0.31
C TYR A 102 -13.21 18.25 1.33
N PRO A 103 -14.03 18.16 2.39
CA PRO A 103 -14.21 19.27 3.33
C PRO A 103 -12.94 19.75 4.04
N LYS A 104 -11.92 18.89 4.13
CA LYS A 104 -10.63 19.17 4.77
C LYS A 104 -9.52 19.54 3.77
N PHE A 105 -9.88 19.76 2.49
CA PHE A 105 -8.89 20.10 1.47
C PHE A 105 -8.09 21.35 1.86
N SER A 106 -6.76 21.24 1.81
CA SER A 106 -5.84 22.35 2.05
C SER A 106 -5.25 22.83 0.74
N ALA A 107 -5.63 24.04 0.30
CA ALA A 107 -5.06 24.67 -0.88
C ALA A 107 -3.56 24.95 -0.71
N GLU A 108 -3.15 25.35 0.51
CA GLU A 108 -1.75 25.59 0.88
C GLU A 108 -0.93 24.31 0.70
N LEU A 109 -1.36 23.18 1.32
CA LEU A 109 -0.67 21.91 1.17
C LEU A 109 -0.59 21.44 -0.30
N PHE A 110 -1.62 21.72 -1.10
CA PHE A 110 -1.60 21.43 -2.52
C PHE A 110 -0.49 22.21 -3.22
N ASP A 111 -0.37 23.50 -2.93
CA ASP A 111 0.63 24.39 -3.51
C ASP A 111 2.05 24.00 -3.09
N ASP A 112 2.24 23.64 -1.81
CA ASP A 112 3.50 23.15 -1.29
C ASP A 112 3.93 21.85 -2.00
N CYS A 113 3.00 20.89 -2.16
CA CYS A 113 3.26 19.65 -2.89
C CYS A 113 3.60 19.90 -4.37
N LEU A 114 2.90 20.83 -5.04
CA LEU A 114 3.22 21.19 -6.42
C LEU A 114 4.61 21.80 -6.54
N THR A 115 4.98 22.64 -5.58
CA THR A 115 6.32 23.26 -5.51
C THR A 115 7.40 22.19 -5.28
N GLU A 116 7.20 21.29 -4.32
CA GLU A 116 8.13 20.17 -4.06
C GLU A 116 8.30 19.28 -5.30
N PHE A 117 7.23 19.03 -6.04
CA PHE A 117 7.27 18.28 -7.31
C PHE A 117 7.74 19.09 -8.52
N GLU A 118 8.16 20.34 -8.32
CA GLU A 118 8.65 21.22 -9.39
C GLU A 118 7.62 21.44 -10.52
N ILE A 119 6.33 21.56 -10.16
CA ILE A 119 5.27 21.92 -11.10
C ILE A 119 5.17 23.44 -11.17
N PRO A 120 5.58 24.07 -12.29
CA PRO A 120 5.90 25.51 -12.31
C PRO A 120 4.65 26.43 -12.36
N SER A 121 3.50 25.94 -12.81
CA SER A 121 2.29 26.76 -12.91
C SER A 121 1.01 25.95 -12.88
N LYS A 122 0.03 26.44 -12.14
CA LYS A 122 -1.34 25.89 -12.12
C LYS A 122 -2.15 26.18 -13.41
N ASP A 123 -1.70 27.05 -14.27
CA ASP A 123 -2.37 27.36 -15.54
C ASP A 123 -2.16 26.29 -16.60
N TRP A 124 -1.20 25.41 -16.39
CA TRP A 124 -0.92 24.31 -17.32
C TRP A 124 -2.11 23.37 -17.44
N LYS A 125 -2.46 23.04 -18.69
CA LYS A 125 -3.49 22.06 -19.00
C LYS A 125 -2.98 20.65 -18.77
N MET A 126 -3.74 19.85 -18.00
CA MET A 126 -3.34 18.49 -17.63
C MET A 126 -3.16 17.58 -18.84
N ASP A 127 -3.93 17.74 -19.92
CA ASP A 127 -3.79 16.95 -21.16
C ASP A 127 -2.46 17.15 -21.88
N LYS A 128 -1.78 18.29 -21.67
CA LYS A 128 -0.48 18.64 -22.28
C LYS A 128 0.73 18.17 -21.46
N LEU A 129 0.50 17.64 -20.27
CA LEU A 129 1.55 17.20 -19.37
C LEU A 129 1.97 15.76 -19.66
N SER A 130 3.22 15.43 -19.32
CA SER A 130 3.70 14.05 -19.32
C SER A 130 2.92 13.20 -18.30
N TYR A 131 2.97 11.87 -18.46
CA TYR A 131 2.33 10.97 -17.49
C TYR A 131 2.85 11.18 -16.06
N GLY A 132 4.17 11.30 -15.90
CA GLY A 132 4.80 11.55 -14.60
C GLY A 132 4.35 12.88 -13.96
N GLN A 133 4.25 13.97 -14.75
CA GLN A 133 3.74 15.25 -14.26
C GLN A 133 2.27 15.14 -13.80
N LYS A 134 1.42 14.46 -14.60
CA LYS A 134 0.03 14.19 -14.18
C LYS A 134 -0.02 13.42 -12.89
N LYS A 135 0.81 12.37 -12.73
CA LYS A 135 0.88 11.55 -11.53
C LYS A 135 1.25 12.39 -10.31
N LYS A 136 2.27 13.25 -10.43
CA LYS A 136 2.69 14.20 -9.39
C LYS A 136 1.53 15.08 -8.92
N ILE A 137 0.77 15.66 -9.86
CA ILE A 137 -0.35 16.54 -9.55
C ILE A 137 -1.48 15.79 -8.83
N ILE A 138 -1.83 14.59 -9.28
CA ILE A 138 -2.89 13.79 -8.67
C ILE A 138 -2.47 13.28 -7.28
N VAL A 139 -1.21 12.93 -7.09
CA VAL A 139 -0.63 12.61 -5.77
C VAL A 139 -0.72 13.83 -4.85
N ALA A 140 -0.24 15.00 -5.30
CA ALA A 140 -0.30 16.25 -4.54
C ALA A 140 -1.74 16.59 -4.12
N PHE A 141 -2.69 16.44 -5.05
CA PHE A 141 -4.11 16.64 -4.76
C PHE A 141 -4.62 15.64 -3.68
N GLY A 142 -4.28 14.36 -3.82
CA GLY A 142 -4.66 13.32 -2.85
C GLY A 142 -4.13 13.58 -1.44
N LEU A 143 -2.90 14.04 -1.32
CA LEU A 143 -2.33 14.47 -0.03
C LEU A 143 -3.07 15.66 0.56
N ALA A 144 -3.38 16.66 -0.29
CA ALA A 144 -4.07 17.88 0.10
C ALA A 144 -5.53 17.67 0.49
N THR A 145 -6.19 16.57 0.10
CA THR A 145 -7.57 16.25 0.53
C THR A 145 -7.69 16.05 2.04
N ARG A 146 -6.59 15.68 2.71
CA ARG A 146 -6.57 15.34 4.15
C ARG A 146 -7.66 14.35 4.55
N THR A 147 -7.99 13.43 3.64
CA THR A 147 -8.94 12.34 3.89
C THR A 147 -8.39 11.38 4.95
N LYS A 148 -9.29 10.75 5.70
CA LYS A 148 -8.93 9.72 6.69
C LYS A 148 -8.33 8.48 6.04
N ILE A 149 -8.78 8.17 4.83
CA ILE A 149 -8.27 7.03 4.06
C ILE A 149 -7.72 7.55 2.73
N LEU A 150 -6.44 7.28 2.48
CA LEU A 150 -5.76 7.58 1.23
C LEU A 150 -5.34 6.26 0.58
N LEU A 151 -5.96 5.92 -0.55
CA LEU A 151 -5.69 4.72 -1.31
C LEU A 151 -4.89 5.10 -2.56
N MET A 152 -3.74 4.48 -2.76
CA MET A 152 -2.88 4.75 -3.91
C MET A 152 -2.50 3.45 -4.62
N ASP A 153 -2.91 3.33 -5.87
CA ASP A 153 -2.61 2.18 -6.72
C ASP A 153 -1.43 2.50 -7.63
N GLU A 154 -0.29 1.83 -7.40
CA GLU A 154 0.98 2.04 -8.11
C GLU A 154 1.36 3.53 -8.25
N PRO A 155 1.44 4.30 -7.14
CA PRO A 155 1.60 5.75 -7.21
C PRO A 155 2.95 6.21 -7.75
N THR A 156 3.97 5.37 -7.68
CA THR A 156 5.35 5.68 -8.12
C THR A 156 5.63 5.30 -9.56
N ASN A 157 4.70 4.60 -10.23
CA ASN A 157 4.83 4.28 -11.65
C ASN A 157 4.88 5.54 -12.49
N GLY A 158 5.92 5.64 -13.33
CA GLY A 158 6.16 6.79 -14.20
C GLY A 158 6.83 7.99 -13.52
N LEU A 159 7.19 7.89 -12.24
CA LEU A 159 8.03 8.88 -11.56
C LEU A 159 9.52 8.56 -11.76
N ASP A 160 10.33 9.59 -11.94
CA ASP A 160 11.79 9.50 -11.92
C ASP A 160 12.32 9.30 -10.48
N ILE A 161 13.60 8.94 -10.35
CA ILE A 161 14.22 8.65 -9.06
C ILE A 161 14.11 9.81 -8.06
N PRO A 162 14.41 11.09 -8.42
CA PRO A 162 14.22 12.23 -7.52
C PRO A 162 12.77 12.35 -7.03
N SER A 163 11.81 12.24 -7.96
CA SER A 163 10.37 12.36 -7.65
C SER A 163 9.86 11.25 -6.75
N LYS A 164 10.39 10.02 -6.84
CA LYS A 164 10.11 8.95 -5.88
C LYS A 164 10.58 9.32 -4.46
N GLY A 165 11.72 9.99 -4.35
CA GLY A 165 12.21 10.53 -3.08
C GLY A 165 11.29 11.62 -2.50
N GLN A 166 10.86 12.57 -3.34
CA GLN A 166 9.90 13.61 -2.99
C GLN A 166 8.57 13.00 -2.53
N PHE A 167 8.03 12.05 -3.30
CA PHE A 167 6.82 11.30 -2.95
C PHE A 167 6.91 10.68 -1.56
N ARG A 168 7.99 9.95 -1.24
CA ARG A 168 8.14 9.30 0.07
C ARG A 168 8.13 10.32 1.22
N ARG A 169 8.87 11.44 1.09
CA ARG A 169 8.88 12.49 2.12
C ARG A 169 7.50 13.10 2.35
N MET A 170 6.79 13.44 1.28
CA MET A 170 5.47 14.04 1.37
C MET A 170 4.42 13.09 1.95
N VAL A 171 4.45 11.81 1.57
CA VAL A 171 3.52 10.81 2.13
C VAL A 171 3.80 10.57 3.61
N ALA A 172 5.07 10.45 4.00
CA ALA A 172 5.45 10.29 5.40
C ALA A 172 5.00 11.49 6.26
N SER A 173 5.18 12.72 5.77
CA SER A 173 4.73 13.94 6.48
C SER A 173 3.21 14.12 6.51
N ALA A 174 2.48 13.42 5.64
CA ALA A 174 1.02 13.48 5.59
C ALA A 174 0.33 12.47 6.51
N LEU A 175 1.09 11.58 7.16
CA LEU A 175 0.54 10.63 8.13
C LEU A 175 0.22 11.33 9.45
N ASP A 176 -0.92 11.01 10.02
CA ASP A 176 -1.31 11.32 11.40
C ASP A 176 -1.99 10.09 12.03
N GLU A 177 -2.20 10.12 13.34
CA GLU A 177 -2.77 9.00 14.11
C GLU A 177 -4.17 8.53 13.67
N ASN A 178 -4.91 9.37 12.94
CA ASN A 178 -6.26 9.10 12.46
C ASN A 178 -6.31 8.74 10.97
N ARG A 179 -5.18 8.82 10.28
CA ARG A 179 -5.09 8.60 8.83
C ARG A 179 -4.59 7.20 8.52
N CYS A 180 -5.27 6.52 7.61
CA CYS A 180 -4.85 5.24 7.05
C CYS A 180 -4.41 5.46 5.61
N ILE A 181 -3.15 5.19 5.30
CA ILE A 181 -2.60 5.29 3.94
C ILE A 181 -2.32 3.88 3.44
N ILE A 182 -2.87 3.51 2.29
CA ILE A 182 -2.63 2.19 1.68
C ILE A 182 -2.03 2.40 0.30
N ILE A 183 -0.84 1.83 0.08
CA ILE A 183 -0.09 1.93 -1.16
C ILE A 183 0.07 0.53 -1.75
N SER A 184 -0.57 0.27 -2.89
CA SER A 184 -0.31 -0.95 -3.64
C SER A 184 0.89 -0.76 -4.56
N THR A 185 1.76 -1.76 -4.61
CA THR A 185 2.83 -1.81 -5.60
C THR A 185 3.33 -3.24 -5.82
N HIS A 186 3.95 -3.45 -6.97
CA HIS A 186 4.78 -4.61 -7.27
C HIS A 186 6.29 -4.25 -7.22
N GLN A 187 6.63 -2.97 -7.06
CA GLN A 187 8.00 -2.45 -6.95
C GLN A 187 8.35 -2.20 -5.47
N VAL A 188 8.81 -3.24 -4.81
CA VAL A 188 9.09 -3.27 -3.37
C VAL A 188 10.02 -2.14 -2.92
N ARG A 189 11.08 -1.86 -3.70
CA ARG A 189 12.10 -0.86 -3.36
C ARG A 189 11.56 0.57 -3.22
N ASP A 190 10.41 0.86 -3.84
CA ASP A 190 9.80 2.18 -3.76
C ASP A 190 9.20 2.47 -2.37
N LEU A 191 8.93 1.43 -1.58
CA LEU A 191 8.29 1.52 -0.27
C LEU A 191 9.21 1.27 0.93
N ASP A 192 10.42 0.76 0.73
CA ASP A 192 11.33 0.21 1.74
C ASP A 192 11.57 1.09 2.99
N SER A 193 11.35 2.38 2.90
CA SER A 193 11.53 3.31 4.04
C SER A 193 10.25 4.11 4.37
N LEU A 194 9.12 3.74 3.78
CA LEU A 194 7.88 4.50 3.89
C LEU A 194 6.81 3.77 4.69
N ILE A 195 6.73 2.46 4.53
CA ILE A 195 5.69 1.65 5.15
C ILE A 195 6.10 1.18 6.56
N ASP A 196 5.14 1.08 7.44
CA ASP A 196 5.27 0.52 8.79
C ASP A 196 4.42 -0.75 8.98
N ASN A 197 3.51 -1.02 8.07
CA ASN A 197 2.72 -2.27 8.01
C ASN A 197 2.78 -2.87 6.60
N LEU A 198 2.93 -4.19 6.52
CA LEU A 198 3.09 -4.92 5.27
C LEU A 198 1.99 -5.96 5.09
N VAL A 199 1.24 -5.83 4.00
CA VAL A 199 0.26 -6.81 3.53
C VAL A 199 0.77 -7.46 2.26
N ILE A 200 0.97 -8.79 2.27
CA ILE A 200 1.41 -9.55 1.10
C ILE A 200 0.28 -10.43 0.60
N MET A 201 -0.06 -10.28 -0.67
CA MET A 201 -1.00 -11.14 -1.40
C MET A 201 -0.27 -12.15 -2.24
N ASP A 202 -0.70 -13.40 -2.16
CA ASP A 202 -0.20 -14.50 -2.97
C ASP A 202 -1.32 -15.53 -3.21
N ASN A 203 -1.47 -15.95 -4.47
CA ASN A 203 -2.56 -16.84 -4.90
C ASN A 203 -3.94 -16.34 -4.45
N HIS A 204 -4.20 -15.04 -4.66
CA HIS A 204 -5.48 -14.38 -4.36
C HIS A 204 -5.91 -14.40 -2.87
N CYS A 205 -4.97 -14.69 -1.98
CA CYS A 205 -5.15 -14.73 -0.53
C CYS A 205 -4.15 -13.82 0.17
N ILE A 206 -4.46 -13.41 1.40
CA ILE A 206 -3.48 -12.76 2.26
C ILE A 206 -2.48 -13.81 2.75
N ALA A 207 -1.23 -13.60 2.40
CA ALA A 207 -0.12 -14.45 2.83
C ALA A 207 0.52 -13.95 4.13
N LEU A 208 0.60 -12.62 4.30
CA LEU A 208 1.10 -11.93 5.49
C LEU A 208 0.34 -10.61 5.68
N ASN A 209 0.07 -10.24 6.94
CA ASN A 209 -0.39 -8.90 7.35
C ASN A 209 0.19 -8.60 8.72
N GLU A 210 1.33 -7.92 8.75
CA GLU A 210 2.10 -7.66 9.98
C GLU A 210 2.81 -6.31 9.91
N THR A 211 3.11 -5.75 11.09
CA THR A 211 3.99 -4.57 11.19
C THR A 211 5.43 -4.95 10.85
N ILE A 212 6.21 -3.97 10.38
CA ILE A 212 7.65 -4.16 10.10
C ILE A 212 8.38 -4.61 11.38
N GLU A 213 8.04 -4.03 12.53
CA GLU A 213 8.58 -4.40 13.85
C GLU A 213 8.31 -5.89 14.14
N THR A 214 7.05 -6.35 14.03
CA THR A 214 6.70 -7.76 14.25
C THR A 214 7.45 -8.69 13.29
N ILE A 215 7.66 -8.27 12.04
CA ILE A 215 8.39 -9.06 11.05
C ILE A 215 9.86 -9.21 11.46
N THR A 216 10.54 -8.12 11.83
CA THR A 216 11.96 -8.15 12.23
C THR A 216 12.19 -8.80 13.59
N ASP A 217 11.21 -8.77 14.49
CA ASP A 217 11.25 -9.51 15.76
C ASP A 217 11.23 -11.03 15.54
N ARG A 218 10.55 -11.50 14.49
CA ARG A 218 10.36 -12.95 14.23
C ARG A 218 11.26 -13.52 13.16
N LEU A 219 11.70 -12.69 12.22
CA LEU A 219 12.52 -13.08 11.09
C LEU A 219 13.83 -12.30 11.08
N LEU A 220 14.93 -13.02 10.88
CA LEU A 220 16.27 -12.48 10.75
C LEU A 220 16.68 -12.44 9.28
N PHE A 221 17.08 -11.28 8.78
CA PHE A 221 17.57 -11.05 7.42
C PHE A 221 19.09 -10.88 7.47
N ARG A 222 19.83 -11.77 6.83
CA ARG A 222 21.30 -11.74 6.87
C ARG A 222 21.94 -12.18 5.55
N VAL A 223 23.21 -11.81 5.39
CA VAL A 223 24.11 -12.46 4.42
C VAL A 223 24.72 -13.66 5.11
N GLN A 224 24.79 -14.81 4.42
CA GLN A 224 25.38 -16.03 4.97
C GLN A 224 26.83 -15.76 5.42
N ASP A 225 27.10 -16.07 6.68
CA ASP A 225 28.45 -16.13 7.24
C ASP A 225 28.80 -17.62 7.42
N ALA A 226 29.99 -18.03 6.97
CA ALA A 226 30.42 -19.42 6.98
C ALA A 226 30.47 -20.01 8.41
N ASP A 227 30.62 -19.19 9.42
CA ASP A 227 30.79 -19.59 10.82
C ASP A 227 29.49 -19.60 11.64
N ARG A 228 28.35 -19.10 11.08
CA ARG A 228 27.07 -19.03 11.80
C ARG A 228 26.10 -20.10 11.31
N LYS A 229 25.87 -21.14 12.15
CA LYS A 229 24.89 -22.22 11.89
C LYS A 229 23.62 -22.14 12.77
N ASP A 230 23.43 -21.09 13.53
CA ASP A 230 22.60 -21.15 14.75
C ASP A 230 21.10 -20.84 14.55
N ALA A 231 20.67 -20.31 13.40
CA ALA A 231 19.26 -20.00 13.16
C ALA A 231 18.67 -20.90 12.06
N PRO A 232 17.44 -21.44 12.24
CA PRO A 232 16.76 -22.21 11.21
C PRO A 232 16.57 -21.36 9.95
N ILE A 233 17.18 -21.81 8.82
CA ILE A 233 17.05 -21.13 7.53
C ILE A 233 15.68 -21.47 6.94
N ILE A 234 14.89 -20.43 6.63
CA ILE A 234 13.60 -20.55 5.98
C ILE A 234 13.76 -20.43 4.47
N TYR A 235 14.59 -19.48 4.02
CA TYR A 235 14.81 -19.21 2.61
C TYR A 235 16.24 -18.70 2.39
N SER A 236 16.82 -19.04 1.23
CA SER A 236 18.12 -18.50 0.83
C SER A 236 18.14 -18.20 -0.66
N GLU A 237 18.84 -17.13 -1.02
CA GLU A 237 19.00 -16.66 -2.39
C GLU A 237 20.46 -16.34 -2.69
N ASN A 238 21.00 -16.92 -3.77
CA ASN A 238 22.36 -16.65 -4.22
C ASN A 238 22.39 -15.40 -5.07
N THR A 239 23.22 -14.43 -4.69
CA THR A 239 23.45 -13.22 -5.45
C THR A 239 24.94 -13.01 -5.71
N LEU A 240 25.31 -12.03 -6.55
CA LEU A 240 26.71 -11.66 -6.77
C LEU A 240 27.39 -11.11 -5.51
N ARG A 241 26.62 -10.71 -4.48
CA ARG A 241 27.09 -10.14 -3.21
C ARG A 241 27.16 -11.17 -2.07
N GLY A 242 26.83 -12.42 -2.35
CA GLY A 242 26.78 -13.51 -1.37
C GLY A 242 25.40 -14.18 -1.30
N VAL A 243 25.26 -15.08 -0.35
CA VAL A 243 24.00 -15.80 -0.10
C VAL A 243 23.18 -15.03 0.93
N PHE A 244 22.05 -14.48 0.51
CA PHE A 244 21.10 -13.82 1.41
C PHE A 244 20.16 -14.86 2.01
N GLN A 245 19.85 -14.71 3.30
CA GLN A 245 19.05 -15.67 4.04
C GLN A 245 17.93 -14.97 4.84
N VAL A 246 16.76 -15.61 4.87
CA VAL A 246 15.71 -15.37 5.84
C VAL A 246 15.72 -16.54 6.82
N CYS A 247 15.91 -16.23 8.09
CA CYS A 247 15.95 -17.21 9.18
C CYS A 247 14.87 -16.89 10.21
N GLU A 248 14.54 -17.84 11.07
CA GLU A 248 13.74 -17.56 12.27
C GLU A 248 14.61 -16.80 13.28
N ASN A 249 14.12 -15.70 13.83
CA ASN A 249 14.83 -14.86 14.81
C ASN A 249 14.64 -15.42 16.21
N VAL A 250 15.37 -16.47 16.55
CA VAL A 250 15.27 -17.15 17.86
C VAL A 250 16.01 -16.42 18.98
N ASN A 251 16.98 -15.58 18.62
CA ASN A 251 17.87 -14.93 19.58
C ASN A 251 17.51 -13.43 19.80
N GLY A 252 16.51 -12.89 19.08
CA GLY A 252 16.16 -11.47 19.13
C GLY A 252 17.26 -10.57 18.56
N GLU A 253 17.93 -11.03 17.50
CA GLU A 253 18.96 -10.24 16.81
C GLU A 253 18.34 -9.14 15.95
N ASP A 254 18.93 -7.96 15.96
CA ASP A 254 18.51 -6.86 15.09
C ASP A 254 18.95 -7.13 13.65
N SER A 255 18.00 -6.98 12.71
CA SER A 255 18.30 -7.03 11.28
C SER A 255 17.45 -6.05 10.51
N LYS A 256 18.00 -5.52 9.43
CA LYS A 256 17.24 -4.69 8.51
C LYS A 256 16.36 -5.57 7.63
N LEU A 257 15.06 -5.27 7.59
CA LEU A 257 14.12 -5.94 6.71
C LEU A 257 14.56 -5.75 5.24
N ASP A 258 14.63 -6.85 4.51
CA ASP A 258 14.66 -6.88 3.05
C ASP A 258 13.31 -7.38 2.54
N ILE A 259 12.46 -6.45 2.07
CA ILE A 259 11.09 -6.76 1.68
C ILE A 259 11.08 -7.66 0.42
N GLU A 260 12.06 -7.51 -0.51
CA GLU A 260 12.15 -8.34 -1.71
C GLU A 260 12.50 -9.79 -1.33
N LEU A 261 13.46 -9.97 -0.43
CA LEU A 261 13.84 -11.26 0.10
C LEU A 261 12.70 -11.91 0.90
N LEU A 262 11.99 -11.14 1.73
CA LEU A 262 10.81 -11.60 2.45
C LEU A 262 9.70 -12.07 1.50
N PHE A 263 9.42 -11.29 0.46
CA PHE A 263 8.41 -11.62 -0.54
C PHE A 263 8.73 -12.95 -1.23
N ASN A 264 9.99 -13.15 -1.65
CA ASN A 264 10.46 -14.40 -2.25
C ASN A 264 10.37 -15.58 -1.25
N ALA A 265 10.74 -15.36 0.01
CA ALA A 265 10.63 -16.36 1.07
C ALA A 265 9.17 -16.79 1.31
N ILE A 266 8.22 -15.85 1.33
CA ILE A 266 6.80 -16.15 1.50
C ILE A 266 6.26 -16.96 0.33
N ILE A 267 6.61 -16.62 -0.91
CA ILE A 267 6.16 -17.37 -2.09
C ILE A 267 6.70 -18.81 -2.06
N ALA A 268 7.97 -18.97 -1.66
CA ALA A 268 8.60 -20.28 -1.62
C ALA A 268 8.14 -21.15 -0.43
N ASN A 269 7.94 -20.56 0.75
CA ASN A 269 7.77 -21.26 2.02
C ASN A 269 6.59 -20.73 2.86
N LYS A 270 5.45 -20.38 2.21
CA LYS A 270 4.27 -19.76 2.83
C LYS A 270 3.84 -20.44 4.14
N LYS A 271 3.73 -21.78 4.14
CA LYS A 271 3.25 -22.53 5.32
C LYS A 271 4.20 -22.41 6.53
N GLN A 272 5.51 -22.38 6.28
CA GLN A 272 6.49 -22.26 7.36
C GLN A 272 6.46 -20.86 7.97
N ILE A 273 6.42 -19.82 7.12
CA ILE A 273 6.34 -18.43 7.59
C ILE A 273 5.03 -18.20 8.35
N GLN A 274 3.89 -18.65 7.83
CA GLN A 274 2.61 -18.52 8.53
C GLN A 274 2.60 -19.19 9.90
N LYS A 275 3.28 -20.32 10.09
CA LYS A 275 3.41 -20.95 11.41
C LYS A 275 4.14 -20.05 12.41
N ILE A 276 5.19 -19.36 12.00
CA ILE A 276 5.96 -18.44 12.85
C ILE A 276 5.08 -17.29 13.34
N PHE A 277 4.17 -16.78 12.48
CA PHE A 277 3.26 -15.69 12.86
C PHE A 277 2.01 -16.16 13.63
N ASN A 278 1.53 -17.39 13.43
CA ASN A 278 0.32 -17.90 14.08
C ASN A 278 0.55 -18.48 15.50
N HIS A 279 1.78 -18.91 15.85
CA HIS A 279 2.07 -19.58 17.14
C HIS A 279 1.93 -18.71 18.40
N GLN A 280 1.58 -17.41 18.33
CA GLN A 280 1.37 -16.56 19.50
C GLN A 280 -0.07 -16.14 19.75
N THR A 281 -1.03 -16.45 18.88
CA THR A 281 -2.45 -16.16 19.13
C THR A 281 -3.03 -17.07 20.22
N GLU A 282 -2.35 -18.16 20.57
CA GLU A 282 -2.78 -19.12 21.61
C GLU A 282 -2.17 -18.87 23.01
N LYS A 283 -1.35 -17.84 23.21
CA LYS A 283 -0.67 -17.54 24.49
C LYS A 283 -1.06 -16.19 25.12
N LYS A 284 -2.20 -15.62 24.76
CA LYS A 284 -2.76 -14.46 25.48
C LYS A 284 -4.14 -14.76 26.03
#